data_c6afd336dec47ff3414b4f3a65a44b48
#
_entry.id   c6afd336dec47ff3414b4f3a65a44b48
#
_cell.length_a   1.000
_cell.length_b   1.000
_cell.length_c   1.000
_cell.angle_alpha   90.00
_cell.angle_beta   90.00
_cell.angle_gamma   90.00
#
_symmetry.space_group_name_H-M   'P 1'
#
loop_
_entity.id
_entity.type
_entity.pdbx_description
1 polymer ?
#
loop_
_entity_poly.entity_id
_entity_poly.type
_entity_poly.pdbx_seq_one_letter_code
_entity_poly.pdbx_strand_id
1 'polypeptide(L)'
;MDLGIANRSAIVCASSRGLGKACALALAQEGVHVTLNGRDSATLEATAAEIRAASRVHVQAVAGDIGSEATREALLAACPEPDILVTNNGGPLPGRFQDWTRDVWLAALEANLLAPAMMIRAVIDGMVERRFGRIVNITSAMVKAPLAPMGLSSGARTGLMSLCKGLSREVAHANVT
;
A
#
# COMPACT_ATOMS: atom_id res chain seq x y z
N MET A 1 23.91 3.98 -3.36
CA MET A 1 23.60 3.64 -4.78
C MET A 1 22.52 4.61 -5.21
N ASP A 2 22.63 5.29 -6.34
CA ASP A 2 21.53 6.11 -6.85
C ASP A 2 20.45 5.21 -7.45
N LEU A 3 19.22 5.30 -6.91
CA LEU A 3 18.08 4.53 -7.38
C LEU A 3 17.28 5.26 -8.48
N GLY A 4 17.62 6.50 -8.81
CA GLY A 4 16.93 7.34 -9.78
C GLY A 4 15.47 7.68 -9.38
N ILE A 5 15.17 7.71 -8.07
CA ILE A 5 13.82 7.98 -7.54
C ILE A 5 13.72 9.29 -6.76
N ALA A 6 14.80 10.05 -6.60
CA ALA A 6 14.75 11.34 -5.94
C ALA A 6 13.76 12.29 -6.62
N ASN A 7 13.06 13.11 -5.83
CA ASN A 7 11.98 14.02 -6.23
C ASN A 7 10.72 13.33 -6.81
N ARG A 8 10.60 12.01 -6.72
CA ARG A 8 9.37 11.28 -7.00
C ARG A 8 8.39 11.42 -5.85
N SER A 9 7.12 11.07 -6.11
CA SER A 9 6.04 11.11 -5.13
C SER A 9 5.53 9.71 -4.83
N ALA A 10 5.32 9.41 -3.54
CA ALA A 10 4.84 8.11 -3.10
C ALA A 10 3.62 8.21 -2.18
N ILE A 11 2.68 7.27 -2.36
CA ILE A 11 1.65 6.97 -1.37
C ILE A 11 2.04 5.68 -0.65
N VAL A 12 2.07 5.71 0.69
CA VAL A 12 2.39 4.53 1.51
C VAL A 12 1.22 4.23 2.45
N CYS A 13 0.47 3.18 2.16
CA CYS A 13 -0.69 2.77 2.94
C CYS A 13 -0.27 2.11 4.27
N ALA A 14 -1.10 2.28 5.31
CA ALA A 14 -0.89 1.74 6.66
C ALA A 14 0.54 1.96 7.18
N SER A 15 1.02 3.20 7.09
CA SER A 15 2.41 3.58 7.33
C SER A 15 2.67 4.26 8.69
N SER A 16 1.69 4.23 9.62
CA SER A 16 1.89 4.78 10.97
C SER A 16 2.85 3.96 11.83
N ARG A 17 3.18 2.70 11.45
CA ARG A 17 4.13 1.82 12.15
C ARG A 17 4.54 0.63 11.28
N GLY A 18 5.47 -0.19 11.80
CA GLY A 18 5.86 -1.47 11.18
C GLY A 18 6.40 -1.33 9.75
N LEU A 19 6.03 -2.25 8.86
CA LEU A 19 6.54 -2.33 7.50
C LEU A 19 6.22 -1.08 6.68
N GLY A 20 5.00 -0.55 6.79
CA GLY A 20 4.62 0.67 6.07
C GLY A 20 5.47 1.88 6.48
N LYS A 21 5.71 2.08 7.80
CA LYS A 21 6.60 3.13 8.29
C LYS A 21 8.03 2.94 7.77
N ALA A 22 8.54 1.71 7.81
CA ALA A 22 9.89 1.42 7.33
C ALA A 22 10.04 1.72 5.82
N CYS A 23 9.05 1.35 5.00
CA CYS A 23 9.02 1.69 3.58
C CYS A 23 8.98 3.21 3.36
N ALA A 24 8.14 3.92 4.09
CA ALA A 24 8.01 5.37 3.97
C ALA A 24 9.32 6.10 4.35
N LEU A 25 9.96 5.68 5.44
CA LEU A 25 11.25 6.23 5.87
C LEU A 25 12.34 5.96 4.84
N ALA A 26 12.44 4.74 4.31
CA ALA A 26 13.43 4.40 3.29
C ALA A 26 13.23 5.23 2.01
N LEU A 27 11.99 5.39 1.55
CA LEU A 27 11.68 6.23 0.38
C LEU A 27 12.06 7.70 0.64
N ALA A 28 11.72 8.24 1.82
CA ALA A 28 12.06 9.61 2.19
C ALA A 28 13.58 9.84 2.26
N GLN A 29 14.36 8.86 2.73
CA GLN A 29 15.82 8.91 2.75
C GLN A 29 16.43 8.91 1.36
N GLU A 30 15.76 8.30 0.38
CA GLU A 30 16.14 8.33 -1.04
C GLU A 30 15.60 9.57 -1.78
N GLY A 31 15.07 10.57 -1.07
CA GLY A 31 14.63 11.82 -1.63
C GLY A 31 13.21 11.79 -2.25
N VAL A 32 12.40 10.80 -1.92
CA VAL A 32 11.00 10.69 -2.39
C VAL A 32 10.07 11.44 -1.46
N HIS A 33 9.17 12.28 -2.00
CA HIS A 33 8.08 12.90 -1.24
C HIS A 33 7.07 11.82 -0.84
N VAL A 34 6.66 11.77 0.42
CA VAL A 34 5.80 10.69 0.91
C VAL A 34 4.48 11.19 1.49
N THR A 35 3.39 10.57 1.06
CA THR A 35 2.06 10.72 1.64
C THR A 35 1.76 9.46 2.44
N LEU A 36 1.66 9.63 3.75
CA LEU A 36 1.43 8.56 4.71
C LEU A 36 -0.06 8.34 4.94
N ASN A 37 -0.45 7.09 5.21
CA ASN A 37 -1.80 6.76 5.61
C ASN A 37 -1.81 5.88 6.86
N GLY A 38 -2.80 6.07 7.71
CA GLY A 38 -3.05 5.26 8.89
C GLY A 38 -4.35 5.66 9.56
N ARG A 39 -4.97 4.75 10.33
CA ARG A 39 -6.27 4.98 10.96
C ARG A 39 -6.22 5.91 12.16
N ASP A 40 -5.16 5.82 12.95
CA ASP A 40 -4.97 6.66 14.14
C ASP A 40 -4.15 7.89 13.76
N SER A 41 -4.79 9.06 13.84
CA SER A 41 -4.20 10.34 13.41
C SER A 41 -3.00 10.73 14.26
N ALA A 42 -3.03 10.49 15.57
CA ALA A 42 -1.94 10.88 16.47
C ALA A 42 -0.68 10.07 16.19
N THR A 43 -0.81 8.74 16.06
CA THR A 43 0.31 7.86 15.73
C THR A 43 0.86 8.16 14.32
N LEU A 44 -0.04 8.47 13.38
CA LEU A 44 0.36 8.79 12.01
C LEU A 44 1.17 10.09 11.96
N GLU A 45 0.71 11.14 12.65
CA GLU A 45 1.42 12.42 12.68
C GLU A 45 2.76 12.32 13.43
N ALA A 46 2.84 11.54 14.51
CA ALA A 46 4.11 11.26 15.16
C ALA A 46 5.12 10.61 14.20
N THR A 47 4.66 9.67 13.38
CA THR A 47 5.49 9.04 12.34
C THR A 47 5.87 10.05 11.25
N ALA A 48 4.96 10.92 10.82
CA ALA A 48 5.26 11.95 9.85
C ALA A 48 6.32 12.94 10.37
N ALA A 49 6.21 13.35 11.62
CA ALA A 49 7.20 14.23 12.27
C ALA A 49 8.59 13.57 12.33
N GLU A 50 8.64 12.28 12.66
CA GLU A 50 9.90 11.52 12.70
C GLU A 50 10.56 11.42 11.30
N ILE A 51 9.76 11.17 10.25
CA ILE A 51 10.28 11.11 8.88
C ILE A 51 10.74 12.51 8.40
N ARG A 52 9.99 13.58 8.72
CA ARG A 52 10.40 14.97 8.42
C ARG A 52 11.73 15.32 9.09
N ALA A 53 11.96 14.86 10.33
CA ALA A 53 13.22 15.08 11.02
C ALA A 53 14.41 14.31 10.41
N ALA A 54 14.14 13.16 9.80
CA ALA A 54 15.14 12.27 9.22
C ALA A 54 15.40 12.51 7.71
N SER A 55 14.64 13.43 7.06
CA SER A 55 14.74 13.67 5.62
C SER A 55 14.46 15.15 5.30
N ARG A 56 14.71 15.54 4.03
CA ARG A 56 14.41 16.91 3.53
C ARG A 56 13.28 16.94 2.52
N VAL A 57 12.48 15.88 2.47
CA VAL A 57 11.39 15.75 1.52
C VAL A 57 10.06 16.24 2.09
N HIS A 58 9.08 16.47 1.21
CA HIS A 58 7.73 16.75 1.66
C HIS A 58 7.08 15.48 2.23
N VAL A 59 6.49 15.61 3.43
CA VAL A 59 5.82 14.50 4.12
C VAL A 59 4.43 14.94 4.55
N GLN A 60 3.42 14.30 4.01
CA GLN A 60 2.01 14.50 4.37
C GLN A 60 1.44 13.30 5.12
N ALA A 61 0.40 13.53 5.93
CA ALA A 61 -0.31 12.51 6.66
C ALA A 61 -1.81 12.59 6.38
N VAL A 62 -2.40 11.51 5.90
CA VAL A 62 -3.84 11.39 5.63
C VAL A 62 -4.40 10.28 6.51
N ALA A 63 -5.12 10.67 7.56
CA ALA A 63 -5.74 9.73 8.48
C ALA A 63 -7.02 9.12 7.88
N GLY A 64 -7.21 7.82 8.06
CA GLY A 64 -8.40 7.11 7.63
C GLY A 64 -8.14 5.64 7.31
N ASP A 65 -9.23 4.88 7.18
CA ASP A 65 -9.17 3.48 6.76
C ASP A 65 -9.08 3.41 5.24
N ILE A 66 -8.07 2.72 4.71
CA ILE A 66 -7.86 2.56 3.26
C ILE A 66 -8.99 1.77 2.57
N GLY A 67 -9.80 1.02 3.32
CA GLY A 67 -11.03 0.41 2.83
C GLY A 67 -12.12 1.44 2.49
N SER A 68 -12.07 2.63 3.08
CA SER A 68 -13.02 3.72 2.81
C SER A 68 -12.67 4.44 1.50
N GLU A 69 -13.67 4.65 0.65
CA GLU A 69 -13.51 5.43 -0.59
C GLU A 69 -13.07 6.85 -0.30
N ALA A 70 -13.68 7.52 0.70
CA ALA A 70 -13.31 8.88 1.08
C ALA A 70 -11.83 8.99 1.52
N THR A 71 -11.27 7.97 2.17
CA THR A 71 -9.84 7.96 2.51
C THR A 71 -8.97 7.82 1.27
N ARG A 72 -9.36 6.99 0.31
CA ARG A 72 -8.63 6.84 -0.95
C ARG A 72 -8.65 8.13 -1.78
N GLU A 73 -9.79 8.79 -1.86
CA GLU A 73 -9.93 10.11 -2.49
C GLU A 73 -9.06 11.18 -1.81
N ALA A 74 -9.05 11.22 -0.49
CA ALA A 74 -8.20 12.15 0.26
C ALA A 74 -6.71 11.90 0.03
N LEU A 75 -6.28 10.64 -0.10
CA LEU A 75 -4.91 10.28 -0.45
C LEU A 75 -4.53 10.74 -1.85
N LEU A 76 -5.41 10.55 -2.83
CA LEU A 76 -5.21 11.00 -4.20
C LEU A 76 -5.23 12.52 -4.31
N ALA A 77 -6.06 13.21 -3.52
CA ALA A 77 -6.04 14.66 -3.45
C ALA A 77 -4.73 15.20 -2.83
N ALA A 78 -4.18 14.50 -1.83
CA ALA A 78 -2.90 14.85 -1.21
C ALA A 78 -1.68 14.51 -2.10
N CYS A 79 -1.79 13.51 -2.96
CA CYS A 79 -0.76 13.08 -3.91
C CYS A 79 -1.43 12.74 -5.26
N PRO A 80 -1.74 13.73 -6.11
CA PRO A 80 -2.51 13.51 -7.34
C PRO A 80 -1.80 12.66 -8.39
N GLU A 81 -0.48 12.70 -8.41
CA GLU A 81 0.36 12.01 -9.40
C GLU A 81 1.42 11.14 -8.71
N PRO A 82 1.03 10.08 -8.00
CA PRO A 82 2.00 9.22 -7.34
C PRO A 82 2.82 8.43 -8.38
N ASP A 83 4.13 8.47 -8.24
CA ASP A 83 5.07 7.63 -9.00
C ASP A 83 5.24 6.25 -8.35
N ILE A 84 5.07 6.21 -7.02
CA ILE A 84 5.26 5.00 -6.22
C ILE A 84 4.01 4.78 -5.36
N LEU A 85 3.49 3.57 -5.38
CA LEU A 85 2.41 3.14 -4.50
C LEU A 85 2.86 1.94 -3.68
N VAL A 86 2.88 2.08 -2.36
CA VAL A 86 3.09 0.95 -1.45
C VAL A 86 1.75 0.59 -0.83
N THR A 87 1.15 -0.51 -1.28
CA THR A 87 -0.06 -1.04 -0.66
C THR A 87 0.30 -1.87 0.57
N ASN A 88 -0.35 -1.59 1.66
CA ASN A 88 -0.21 -2.29 2.92
C ASN A 88 -1.51 -2.17 3.72
N ASN A 89 -1.85 -3.17 4.50
CA ASN A 89 -2.95 -3.10 5.46
C ASN A 89 -2.77 -4.16 6.56
N GLY A 90 -3.51 -4.01 7.66
CA GLY A 90 -3.57 -5.02 8.71
C GLY A 90 -4.11 -6.35 8.17
N GLY A 91 -3.48 -7.44 8.56
CA GLY A 91 -3.97 -8.78 8.24
C GLY A 91 -5.09 -9.21 9.18
N PRO A 92 -5.97 -10.14 8.76
CA PRO A 92 -6.93 -10.78 9.64
C PRO A 92 -6.23 -11.62 10.71
N LEU A 93 -6.89 -11.78 11.84
CA LEU A 93 -6.38 -12.65 12.92
C LEU A 93 -6.37 -14.11 12.46
N PRO A 94 -5.38 -14.89 12.91
CA PRO A 94 -5.38 -16.35 12.71
C PRO A 94 -6.61 -17.00 13.36
N GLY A 95 -7.10 -18.08 12.78
CA GLY A 95 -8.26 -18.77 13.31
C GLY A 95 -8.45 -20.17 12.71
N ARG A 96 -9.50 -20.87 13.13
CA ARG A 96 -9.90 -22.15 12.54
C ARG A 96 -10.80 -21.90 11.34
N PHE A 97 -10.65 -22.69 10.29
CA PHE A 97 -11.47 -22.56 9.08
C PHE A 97 -12.98 -22.58 9.35
N GLN A 98 -13.42 -23.42 10.31
CA GLN A 98 -14.84 -23.57 10.65
C GLN A 98 -15.43 -22.34 11.37
N ASP A 99 -14.58 -21.48 11.95
CA ASP A 99 -15.03 -20.29 12.72
C ASP A 99 -15.18 -19.06 11.82
N TRP A 100 -14.76 -19.13 10.57
CA TRP A 100 -14.82 -17.99 9.65
C TRP A 100 -16.16 -17.90 8.93
N THR A 101 -16.99 -17.00 9.38
CA THR A 101 -18.25 -16.67 8.72
C THR A 101 -18.02 -15.95 7.39
N ARG A 102 -19.08 -15.83 6.59
CA ARG A 102 -19.07 -15.03 5.37
C ARG A 102 -18.58 -13.59 5.61
N ASP A 103 -19.02 -12.95 6.70
CA ASP A 103 -18.65 -11.56 6.99
C ASP A 103 -17.17 -11.42 7.35
N VAL A 104 -16.60 -12.38 8.07
CA VAL A 104 -15.16 -12.44 8.35
C VAL A 104 -14.36 -12.58 7.05
N TRP A 105 -14.83 -13.41 6.11
CA TRP A 105 -14.23 -13.53 4.78
C TRP A 105 -14.32 -12.22 3.99
N LEU A 106 -15.49 -11.58 3.95
CA LEU A 106 -15.67 -10.32 3.24
C LEU A 106 -14.77 -9.21 3.80
N ALA A 107 -14.65 -9.10 5.13
CA ALA A 107 -13.76 -8.13 5.75
C ALA A 107 -12.27 -8.39 5.39
N ALA A 108 -11.84 -9.65 5.35
CA ALA A 108 -10.49 -10.00 4.96
C ALA A 108 -10.21 -9.69 3.48
N LEU A 109 -11.16 -9.98 2.59
CA LEU A 109 -11.08 -9.67 1.16
C LEU A 109 -11.08 -8.16 0.92
N GLU A 110 -11.97 -7.42 1.60
CA GLU A 110 -12.00 -5.95 1.52
C GLU A 110 -10.64 -5.36 1.88
N ALA A 111 -10.11 -5.71 3.05
CA ALA A 111 -8.88 -5.11 3.55
C ALA A 111 -7.62 -5.50 2.76
N ASN A 112 -7.54 -6.75 2.26
CA ASN A 112 -6.27 -7.30 1.75
C ASN A 112 -6.29 -7.66 0.25
N LEU A 113 -7.42 -7.45 -0.44
CA LEU A 113 -7.56 -7.60 -1.89
C LEU A 113 -8.18 -6.36 -2.52
N LEU A 114 -9.41 -5.97 -2.10
CA LEU A 114 -10.16 -4.91 -2.79
C LEU A 114 -9.56 -3.52 -2.53
N ALA A 115 -9.29 -3.15 -1.29
CA ALA A 115 -8.70 -1.85 -0.98
C ALA A 115 -7.37 -1.60 -1.73
N PRO A 116 -6.38 -2.51 -1.71
CA PRO A 116 -5.20 -2.35 -2.54
C PRO A 116 -5.50 -2.35 -4.05
N ALA A 117 -6.43 -3.18 -4.54
CA ALA A 117 -6.79 -3.19 -5.95
C ALA A 117 -7.41 -1.85 -6.40
N MET A 118 -8.26 -1.22 -5.56
CA MET A 118 -8.85 0.08 -5.84
C MET A 118 -7.79 1.20 -5.84
N MET A 119 -6.80 1.15 -4.95
CA MET A 119 -5.67 2.09 -5.00
C MET A 119 -4.85 1.92 -6.28
N ILE A 120 -4.55 0.70 -6.68
CA ILE A 120 -3.82 0.41 -7.93
C ILE A 120 -4.62 0.94 -9.13
N ARG A 121 -5.91 0.64 -9.20
CA ARG A 121 -6.81 1.14 -10.26
C ARG A 121 -6.77 2.66 -10.38
N ALA A 122 -6.73 3.36 -9.26
CA ALA A 122 -6.78 4.81 -9.25
C ALA A 122 -5.49 5.50 -9.74
N VAL A 123 -4.35 4.81 -9.73
CA VAL A 123 -3.05 5.41 -10.06
C VAL A 123 -2.41 4.87 -11.35
N ILE A 124 -2.83 3.68 -11.80
CA ILE A 124 -2.11 2.94 -12.83
C ILE A 124 -2.12 3.65 -14.19
N ASP A 125 -3.24 4.25 -14.59
CA ASP A 125 -3.37 4.94 -15.87
C ASP A 125 -2.44 6.16 -15.93
N GLY A 126 -2.41 6.98 -14.88
CA GLY A 126 -1.48 8.11 -14.78
C GLY A 126 -0.01 7.67 -14.76
N MET A 127 0.32 6.54 -14.13
CA MET A 127 1.67 5.96 -14.20
C MET A 127 2.03 5.53 -15.62
N VAL A 128 1.08 4.93 -16.35
CA VAL A 128 1.27 4.53 -17.76
C VAL A 128 1.51 5.75 -18.65
N GLU A 129 0.70 6.79 -18.50
CA GLU A 129 0.82 8.05 -19.26
C GLU A 129 2.18 8.73 -19.04
N ARG A 130 2.63 8.80 -17.79
CA ARG A 130 3.95 9.35 -17.43
C ARG A 130 5.13 8.41 -17.71
N ARG A 131 4.85 7.18 -18.16
CA ARG A 131 5.85 6.12 -18.44
C ARG A 131 6.76 5.83 -17.25
N PHE A 132 6.21 5.92 -16.05
CA PHE A 132 6.89 5.56 -14.82
C PHE A 132 5.88 5.18 -13.73
N GLY A 133 6.06 4.02 -13.10
CA GLY A 133 5.28 3.60 -11.94
C GLY A 133 5.95 2.44 -11.20
N ARG A 134 5.90 2.49 -9.86
CA ARG A 134 6.37 1.40 -8.99
C ARG A 134 5.29 1.05 -8.00
N ILE A 135 4.70 -0.12 -8.14
CA ILE A 135 3.64 -0.62 -7.27
C ILE A 135 4.21 -1.77 -6.43
N VAL A 136 4.33 -1.53 -5.13
CA VAL A 136 4.86 -2.51 -4.17
C VAL A 136 3.73 -2.98 -3.27
N ASN A 137 3.39 -4.26 -3.33
CA ASN A 137 2.35 -4.83 -2.48
C ASN A 137 2.97 -5.58 -1.29
N ILE A 138 2.73 -5.11 -0.07
CA ILE A 138 3.12 -5.82 1.14
C ILE A 138 2.15 -6.98 1.34
N THR A 139 2.59 -8.17 1.03
CA THR A 139 1.78 -9.39 1.14
C THR A 139 2.17 -10.22 2.37
N SER A 140 2.34 -11.52 2.23
CA SER A 140 2.67 -12.42 3.35
C SER A 140 3.49 -13.60 2.85
N ALA A 141 4.36 -14.13 3.69
CA ALA A 141 5.02 -15.42 3.47
C ALA A 141 4.00 -16.56 3.25
N MET A 142 2.80 -16.40 3.83
CA MET A 142 1.70 -17.37 3.69
C MET A 142 1.16 -17.48 2.26
N VAL A 143 1.49 -16.56 1.36
CA VAL A 143 1.18 -16.68 -0.08
C VAL A 143 2.03 -17.76 -0.74
N LYS A 144 3.25 -17.99 -0.25
CA LYS A 144 4.19 -19.00 -0.76
C LYS A 144 4.14 -20.32 0.04
N ALA A 145 3.94 -20.22 1.34
CA ALA A 145 3.90 -21.36 2.26
C ALA A 145 2.66 -21.23 3.17
N PRO A 146 1.46 -21.54 2.67
CA PRO A 146 0.21 -21.33 3.40
C PRO A 146 0.11 -22.24 4.63
N LEU A 147 -0.39 -21.64 5.73
CA LEU A 147 -0.73 -22.36 6.94
C LEU A 147 -2.24 -22.28 7.18
N ALA A 148 -2.87 -23.36 7.61
CA ALA A 148 -4.31 -23.44 7.79
C ALA A 148 -4.89 -22.28 8.67
N PRO A 149 -4.31 -21.90 9.82
CA PRO A 149 -4.82 -20.80 10.62
C PRO A 149 -4.75 -19.42 9.95
N MET A 150 -3.99 -19.28 8.88
CA MET A 150 -3.79 -18.03 8.12
C MET A 150 -4.60 -17.96 6.83
N GLY A 151 -5.59 -18.86 6.66
CA GLY A 151 -6.33 -19.05 5.41
C GLY A 151 -6.99 -17.78 4.88
N LEU A 152 -7.57 -16.92 5.74
CA LEU A 152 -8.14 -15.63 5.34
C LEU A 152 -7.10 -14.72 4.68
N SER A 153 -5.94 -14.58 5.32
CA SER A 153 -4.84 -13.78 4.79
C SER A 153 -4.28 -14.36 3.50
N SER A 154 -4.05 -15.68 3.48
CA SER A 154 -3.52 -16.38 2.30
C SER A 154 -4.46 -16.26 1.11
N GLY A 155 -5.77 -16.46 1.32
CA GLY A 155 -6.77 -16.35 0.25
C GLY A 155 -6.83 -14.96 -0.37
N ALA A 156 -6.94 -13.92 0.46
CA ALA A 156 -7.03 -12.54 -0.02
C ALA A 156 -5.73 -12.08 -0.72
N ARG A 157 -4.58 -12.32 -0.10
CA ARG A 157 -3.29 -11.83 -0.62
C ARG A 157 -2.79 -12.62 -1.84
N THR A 158 -3.14 -13.90 -1.97
CA THR A 158 -2.87 -14.67 -3.20
C THR A 158 -3.70 -14.13 -4.37
N GLY A 159 -4.95 -13.73 -4.13
CA GLY A 159 -5.78 -13.07 -5.12
C GLY A 159 -5.15 -11.77 -5.61
N LEU A 160 -4.69 -10.92 -4.69
CA LEU A 160 -3.98 -9.67 -5.04
C LEU A 160 -2.71 -9.94 -5.85
N MET A 161 -1.90 -10.93 -5.43
CA MET A 161 -0.67 -11.28 -6.15
C MET A 161 -0.97 -11.75 -7.59
N SER A 162 -2.01 -12.56 -7.77
CA SER A 162 -2.42 -13.04 -9.09
C SER A 162 -2.91 -11.90 -9.99
N LEU A 163 -3.76 -10.99 -9.46
CA LEU A 163 -4.21 -9.78 -10.15
C LEU A 163 -3.02 -8.94 -10.60
N CYS A 164 -2.12 -8.60 -9.69
CA CYS A 164 -0.97 -7.75 -9.99
C CYS A 164 0.01 -8.41 -10.98
N LYS A 165 0.11 -9.73 -10.98
CA LYS A 165 0.90 -10.46 -12.00
C LYS A 165 0.31 -10.32 -13.40
N GLY A 166 -1.02 -10.30 -13.55
CA GLY A 166 -1.69 -10.00 -14.80
C GLY A 166 -1.42 -8.56 -15.26
N LEU A 167 -1.74 -7.60 -14.39
CA LEU A 167 -1.54 -6.17 -14.66
C LEU A 167 -0.09 -5.83 -15.01
N SER A 168 0.90 -6.41 -14.33
CA SER A 168 2.31 -6.12 -14.59
C SER A 168 2.74 -6.45 -16.03
N ARG A 169 2.12 -7.46 -16.67
CA ARG A 169 2.38 -7.80 -18.07
C ARG A 169 1.77 -6.80 -19.03
N GLU A 170 0.61 -6.25 -18.67
CA GLU A 170 -0.12 -5.28 -19.48
C GLU A 170 0.60 -3.94 -19.52
N VAL A 171 1.13 -3.46 -18.38
CA VAL A 171 1.69 -2.11 -18.25
C VAL A 171 3.23 -2.04 -18.33
N ALA A 172 3.92 -3.17 -18.41
CA ALA A 172 5.40 -3.21 -18.43
C ALA A 172 6.01 -2.39 -19.58
N HIS A 173 5.34 -2.31 -20.74
CA HIS A 173 5.76 -1.52 -21.89
C HIS A 173 5.85 0.00 -21.59
N ALA A 174 5.14 0.46 -20.57
CA ALA A 174 5.14 1.84 -20.10
C ALA A 174 6.06 2.07 -18.88
N ASN A 175 7.00 1.15 -18.59
CA ASN A 175 7.89 1.25 -17.42
C ASN A 175 7.12 1.32 -16.07
N VAL A 176 5.98 0.64 -15.98
CA VAL A 176 5.21 0.44 -14.75
C VAL A 176 5.41 -1.00 -14.28
N THR A 177 5.86 -1.18 -13.01
CA THR A 177 6.22 -2.48 -12.43
C THR A 177 5.61 -2.68 -11.05
#